data_5804565e8861ee92807513df5a1814e8
#
_entry.id   5804565e8861ee92807513df5a1814e8
#
_cell.length_a   1.000
_cell.length_b   1.000
_cell.length_c   1.000
_cell.angle_alpha   90.00
_cell.angle_beta   90.00
_cell.angle_gamma   90.00
#
_symmetry.space_group_name_H-M   'P 1'
#
loop_
_entity.id
_entity.type
_entity.pdbx_description
1 polymer ?
#
loop_
_entity_poly.entity_id
_entity_poly.type
_entity_poly.pdbx_seq_one_letter_code
_entity_poly.pdbx_strand_id
1 'polypeptide(L)'
;MELQRRAFLRAGASGLGTIALKSLLRADDSAAVAPHFAPKAKHIIFLHMLGGPSQVDLLDPKPALARFEGKPMPDSILKGKQFAFVPKDAGALASPYKFAQFGESGTWFSELMPHLAERADDLTVVRSMQTDEFNHGAGELFIHTGFGRLGRPTFGSWVSYGLGSLSDSLPTFVVMASGPNASGKSAWGSGFLPGVHQGVKFRSGEEPVHYLANPEGVNRDRQRQVIDGVSALNRLARERYEDPEIATRIAQYEMAFRLQASGPELMQVESEPQHVLDAYGAKPGDGSYASMCLLARRMVERGVRFVQIMLRGWDHHTGIYRPNALPRSCRLMDRPTSALIDDLKQRGLLDETLVIWTGEFGRTPMVQAISPQGFTQDPGRDHHKDGFSLILAGGGTRPGLTYGVTDDFGFEPAENPVHVHDLHATALYLLGMDHTKLTFRHQGRDFRLTDVHGRVVKDLLA
;
A
#
# COMPACT_ATOMS: atom_id res chain seq x y z
N MET A 1 -10.22 -8.34 -63.26
CA MET A 1 -9.59 -8.95 -62.04
C MET A 1 -9.34 -7.95 -60.90
N GLU A 2 -9.12 -6.67 -61.14
CA GLU A 2 -8.87 -5.67 -60.11
C GLU A 2 -10.13 -5.23 -59.35
N LEU A 3 -11.29 -5.21 -59.99
CA LEU A 3 -12.58 -4.87 -59.35
C LEU A 3 -13.04 -5.89 -58.31
N GLN A 4 -12.72 -7.18 -58.50
CA GLN A 4 -13.07 -8.24 -57.55
C GLN A 4 -12.16 -8.24 -56.29
N ARG A 5 -10.90 -7.85 -56.41
CA ARG A 5 -9.99 -7.67 -55.25
C ARG A 5 -10.41 -6.53 -54.35
N ARG A 6 -10.86 -5.39 -54.94
CA ARG A 6 -11.35 -4.24 -54.17
C ARG A 6 -12.68 -4.54 -53.48
N ALA A 7 -13.58 -5.31 -54.09
CA ALA A 7 -14.83 -5.77 -53.48
C ALA A 7 -14.59 -6.76 -52.35
N PHE A 8 -13.62 -7.69 -52.49
CA PHE A 8 -13.22 -8.64 -51.46
C PHE A 8 -12.55 -7.94 -50.24
N LEU A 9 -11.68 -6.95 -50.49
CA LEU A 9 -11.06 -6.18 -49.43
C LEU A 9 -12.08 -5.27 -48.71
N ARG A 10 -13.09 -4.76 -49.41
CA ARG A 10 -14.18 -4.01 -48.78
C ARG A 10 -15.14 -4.90 -48.00
N ALA A 11 -15.43 -6.10 -48.44
CA ALA A 11 -16.29 -7.05 -47.71
C ALA A 11 -15.56 -7.70 -46.53
N GLY A 12 -14.25 -7.98 -46.66
CA GLY A 12 -13.41 -8.48 -45.56
C GLY A 12 -13.15 -7.45 -44.48
N ALA A 13 -13.11 -6.14 -44.84
CA ALA A 13 -12.98 -5.05 -43.89
C ALA A 13 -14.24 -4.81 -43.02
N SER A 14 -15.42 -5.23 -43.49
CA SER A 14 -16.69 -4.96 -42.80
C SER A 14 -17.08 -6.02 -41.73
N GLY A 15 -16.45 -7.17 -41.69
CA GLY A 15 -16.77 -8.23 -40.73
C GLY A 15 -15.69 -8.45 -39.66
N LEU A 16 -14.54 -8.96 -40.09
CA LEU A 16 -13.42 -9.27 -39.18
C LEU A 16 -12.60 -8.02 -38.80
N GLY A 17 -12.46 -7.06 -39.73
CA GLY A 17 -11.78 -5.81 -39.51
C GLY A 17 -12.48 -4.91 -38.48
N THR A 18 -13.82 -4.88 -38.46
CA THR A 18 -14.61 -4.14 -37.48
C THR A 18 -14.60 -4.78 -36.09
N ILE A 19 -14.51 -6.12 -36.01
CA ILE A 19 -14.36 -6.83 -34.72
C ILE A 19 -12.93 -6.65 -34.21
N ALA A 20 -11.91 -6.76 -35.04
CA ALA A 20 -10.52 -6.49 -34.70
C ALA A 20 -10.30 -4.98 -34.36
N LEU A 21 -10.88 -4.06 -35.13
CA LEU A 21 -10.83 -2.64 -34.86
C LEU A 21 -11.61 -2.25 -33.61
N LYS A 22 -12.78 -2.88 -33.36
CA LYS A 22 -13.50 -2.71 -32.08
C LYS A 22 -12.75 -3.33 -30.89
N SER A 23 -11.98 -4.40 -31.08
CA SER A 23 -11.13 -4.93 -30.01
C SER A 23 -9.88 -4.07 -29.79
N LEU A 24 -9.32 -3.47 -30.84
CA LEU A 24 -8.22 -2.52 -30.77
C LEU A 24 -8.67 -1.16 -30.23
N LEU A 25 -9.85 -0.68 -30.61
CA LEU A 25 -10.46 0.54 -30.07
C LEU A 25 -10.96 0.37 -28.63
N ARG A 26 -11.33 -0.85 -28.21
CA ARG A 26 -11.59 -1.18 -26.80
C ARG A 26 -10.32 -1.31 -25.95
N ALA A 27 -9.16 -1.54 -26.57
CA ALA A 27 -7.88 -1.50 -25.89
C ALA A 27 -7.43 -0.05 -25.59
N ASP A 28 -8.02 0.94 -26.25
CA ASP A 28 -7.67 2.38 -26.09
C ASP A 28 -8.61 3.15 -25.15
N ASP A 29 -9.83 2.67 -24.93
CA ASP A 29 -10.64 3.11 -23.78
C ASP A 29 -10.18 2.30 -22.57
N SER A 30 -9.69 2.97 -21.54
CA SER A 30 -9.40 2.41 -20.22
C SER A 30 -10.70 1.94 -19.53
N ALA A 31 -11.47 1.11 -20.22
CA ALA A 31 -12.59 0.41 -19.63
C ALA A 31 -11.98 -0.53 -18.58
N ALA A 32 -12.29 -0.27 -17.32
CA ALA A 32 -11.96 -1.14 -16.22
C ALA A 32 -12.23 -2.60 -16.63
N VAL A 33 -11.27 -3.47 -16.42
CA VAL A 33 -11.48 -4.89 -16.63
C VAL A 33 -12.55 -5.31 -15.62
N ALA A 34 -13.64 -5.92 -16.07
CA ALA A 34 -14.63 -6.42 -15.14
C ALA A 34 -13.96 -7.38 -14.15
N PRO A 35 -14.33 -7.38 -12.86
CA PRO A 35 -13.79 -8.36 -11.92
C PRO A 35 -13.95 -9.78 -12.45
N HIS A 36 -12.94 -10.62 -12.24
CA HIS A 36 -12.96 -12.01 -12.71
C HIS A 36 -13.96 -12.87 -11.94
N PHE A 37 -14.29 -12.43 -10.71
CA PHE A 37 -15.28 -13.04 -9.82
C PHE A 37 -15.83 -11.99 -8.84
N ALA A 38 -16.85 -12.33 -8.07
CA ALA A 38 -17.49 -11.41 -7.13
C ALA A 38 -16.48 -10.92 -6.07
N PRO A 39 -16.22 -9.60 -5.97
CA PRO A 39 -15.29 -9.06 -4.99
C PRO A 39 -15.86 -9.12 -3.57
N LYS A 40 -14.99 -9.31 -2.58
CA LYS A 40 -15.26 -9.11 -1.16
C LYS A 40 -14.94 -7.67 -0.75
N ALA A 41 -13.81 -7.14 -1.23
CA ALA A 41 -13.41 -5.76 -1.02
C ALA A 41 -13.63 -4.90 -2.26
N LYS A 42 -13.95 -3.62 -2.05
CA LYS A 42 -14.01 -2.58 -3.08
C LYS A 42 -12.85 -1.60 -2.96
N HIS A 43 -12.28 -1.49 -1.75
CA HIS A 43 -11.30 -0.49 -1.36
C HIS A 43 -10.13 -1.13 -0.63
N ILE A 44 -8.96 -0.51 -0.75
CA ILE A 44 -7.77 -0.83 0.06
C ILE A 44 -7.28 0.46 0.73
N ILE A 45 -7.02 0.39 2.05
CA ILE A 45 -6.22 1.37 2.77
C ILE A 45 -4.92 0.69 3.17
N PHE A 46 -3.81 1.12 2.55
CA PHE A 46 -2.48 0.56 2.78
C PHE A 46 -1.69 1.47 3.71
N LEU A 47 -1.49 1.04 4.94
CA LEU A 47 -0.78 1.75 6.00
C LEU A 47 0.66 1.24 6.05
N HIS A 48 1.56 1.96 5.39
CA HIS A 48 2.98 1.59 5.29
C HIS A 48 3.81 2.31 6.36
N MET A 49 4.37 1.53 7.26
CA MET A 49 5.25 1.96 8.35
C MET A 49 6.71 1.97 7.86
N LEU A 50 7.15 3.10 7.30
CA LEU A 50 8.46 3.23 6.68
C LEU A 50 9.60 3.05 7.69
N GLY A 51 10.40 2.04 7.49
CA GLY A 51 11.53 1.71 8.32
C GLY A 51 11.52 0.33 8.94
N GLY A 52 10.49 -0.48 8.71
CA GLY A 52 10.42 -1.87 9.20
C GLY A 52 10.11 -1.98 10.69
N PRO A 53 8.82 -2.04 11.08
CA PRO A 53 8.40 -2.30 12.45
C PRO A 53 8.99 -3.60 13.00
N SER A 54 9.45 -3.56 14.25
CA SER A 54 10.02 -4.75 14.90
C SER A 54 8.93 -5.72 15.33
N GLN A 55 8.81 -6.86 14.65
CA GLN A 55 7.83 -7.89 14.95
C GLN A 55 7.99 -8.46 16.37
N VAL A 56 9.23 -8.64 16.83
CA VAL A 56 9.52 -9.21 18.16
C VAL A 56 9.25 -8.24 19.32
N ASP A 57 9.10 -6.94 19.02
CA ASP A 57 8.75 -5.93 20.01
C ASP A 57 7.26 -5.56 19.99
N LEU A 58 6.49 -5.99 18.99
CA LEU A 58 5.11 -5.54 18.76
C LEU A 58 4.06 -6.66 18.76
N LEU A 59 4.25 -7.74 17.98
CA LEU A 59 3.20 -8.71 17.68
C LEU A 59 3.62 -10.17 17.88
N ASP A 60 4.92 -10.43 18.01
CA ASP A 60 5.47 -11.79 18.04
C ASP A 60 6.41 -11.98 19.23
N PRO A 61 5.86 -12.16 20.47
CA PRO A 61 6.65 -12.31 21.69
C PRO A 61 7.53 -13.56 21.63
N LYS A 62 8.82 -13.41 21.95
CA LYS A 62 9.83 -14.49 21.92
C LYS A 62 10.51 -14.66 23.27
N PRO A 63 9.92 -15.45 24.19
CA PRO A 63 10.52 -15.69 25.52
C PRO A 63 11.92 -16.32 25.46
N ALA A 64 12.23 -17.04 24.37
CA ALA A 64 13.56 -17.63 24.16
C ALA A 64 14.66 -16.58 24.10
N LEU A 65 14.38 -15.39 23.49
CA LEU A 65 15.36 -14.30 23.42
C LEU A 65 15.84 -13.86 24.81
N ALA A 66 14.96 -13.83 25.82
CA ALA A 66 15.36 -13.45 27.18
C ALA A 66 16.39 -14.41 27.80
N ARG A 67 16.37 -15.70 27.43
CA ARG A 67 17.35 -16.70 27.89
C ARG A 67 18.71 -16.54 27.22
N PHE A 68 18.73 -15.91 26.04
CA PHE A 68 19.91 -15.68 25.23
C PHE A 68 20.35 -14.22 25.25
N GLU A 69 19.73 -13.37 26.05
CA GLU A 69 20.04 -11.93 26.11
C GLU A 69 21.55 -11.68 26.19
N GLY A 70 22.07 -10.90 25.22
CA GLY A 70 23.49 -10.60 25.10
C GLY A 70 24.42 -11.75 24.68
N LYS A 71 23.90 -12.97 24.51
CA LYS A 71 24.67 -14.13 24.03
C LYS A 71 24.51 -14.27 22.52
N PRO A 72 25.54 -14.78 21.82
CA PRO A 72 25.42 -15.09 20.40
C PRO A 72 24.23 -16.01 20.11
N MET A 73 23.56 -15.78 18.99
CA MET A 73 22.50 -16.67 18.50
C MET A 73 23.08 -18.04 18.14
N PRO A 74 22.31 -19.12 18.26
CA PRO A 74 22.74 -20.45 17.84
C PRO A 74 23.17 -20.47 16.36
N ASP A 75 24.30 -21.16 16.07
CA ASP A 75 24.80 -21.31 14.70
C ASP A 75 23.76 -21.92 13.74
N SER A 76 22.86 -22.77 14.25
CA SER A 76 21.76 -23.35 13.47
C SER A 76 20.82 -22.29 12.88
N ILE A 77 20.65 -21.17 13.57
CA ILE A 77 19.82 -20.05 13.13
C ILE A 77 20.56 -19.16 12.11
N LEU A 78 21.87 -18.96 12.32
CA LEU A 78 22.69 -18.02 11.53
C LEU A 78 23.28 -18.62 10.26
N LYS A 79 23.27 -19.96 10.14
CA LYS A 79 23.90 -20.66 9.00
C LYS A 79 23.26 -20.25 7.67
N GLY A 80 24.11 -19.71 6.76
CA GLY A 80 23.68 -19.27 5.42
C GLY A 80 22.99 -17.91 5.37
N LYS A 81 22.81 -17.24 6.52
CA LYS A 81 22.17 -15.93 6.58
C LYS A 81 23.15 -14.80 6.32
N GLN A 82 22.65 -13.72 5.73
CA GLN A 82 23.37 -12.48 5.47
C GLN A 82 22.67 -11.33 6.20
N PHE A 83 23.48 -10.47 6.79
CA PHE A 83 23.03 -9.30 7.54
C PHE A 83 23.64 -8.05 6.91
N ALA A 84 22.93 -6.92 6.99
CA ALA A 84 23.44 -5.66 6.47
C ALA A 84 24.55 -5.10 7.36
N PHE A 85 24.30 -5.05 8.68
CA PHE A 85 25.21 -4.40 9.64
C PHE A 85 25.47 -5.21 10.91
N VAL A 86 24.81 -6.35 11.11
CA VAL A 86 24.97 -7.18 12.31
C VAL A 86 26.13 -8.16 12.12
N PRO A 87 27.13 -8.17 13.02
CA PRO A 87 28.17 -9.20 13.02
C PRO A 87 27.59 -10.56 13.43
N LYS A 88 28.21 -11.65 12.96
CA LYS A 88 27.73 -13.02 13.23
C LYS A 88 27.71 -13.41 14.71
N ASP A 89 28.52 -12.76 15.51
CA ASP A 89 28.62 -12.94 16.96
C ASP A 89 27.78 -11.96 17.78
N ALA A 90 26.89 -11.20 17.10
CA ALA A 90 25.98 -10.30 17.78
C ALA A 90 25.06 -11.05 18.74
N GLY A 91 24.87 -10.48 19.92
CA GLY A 91 24.01 -11.05 20.94
C GLY A 91 22.54 -10.98 20.58
N ALA A 92 21.77 -11.95 21.06
CA ALA A 92 20.30 -11.86 21.05
C ALA A 92 19.85 -10.61 21.82
N LEU A 93 18.79 -9.98 21.35
CA LEU A 93 18.17 -8.82 21.98
C LEU A 93 16.71 -9.13 22.29
N ALA A 94 16.40 -9.34 23.57
CA ALA A 94 15.02 -9.55 24.01
C ALA A 94 14.24 -8.22 23.97
N SER A 95 12.93 -8.33 23.84
CA SER A 95 12.05 -7.18 23.99
C SER A 95 11.89 -6.82 25.47
N PRO A 96 12.06 -5.55 25.87
CA PRO A 96 11.82 -5.13 27.26
C PRO A 96 10.33 -4.92 27.56
N TYR A 97 9.47 -4.98 26.54
CA TYR A 97 8.05 -4.69 26.66
C TYR A 97 7.25 -5.90 27.13
N LYS A 98 6.16 -5.61 27.83
CA LYS A 98 5.20 -6.61 28.23
C LYS A 98 4.26 -6.94 27.09
N PHE A 99 3.92 -8.22 26.98
CA PHE A 99 2.93 -8.72 26.05
C PHE A 99 1.76 -9.33 26.80
N ALA A 100 0.57 -9.16 26.26
CA ALA A 100 -0.63 -9.80 26.75
C ALA A 100 -1.48 -10.30 25.57
N GLN A 101 -2.36 -11.26 25.85
CA GLN A 101 -3.38 -11.73 24.92
C GLN A 101 -4.64 -10.89 25.08
N PHE A 102 -5.24 -10.53 23.92
CA PHE A 102 -6.43 -9.69 23.86
C PHE A 102 -7.52 -10.34 23.02
N GLY A 103 -8.76 -9.95 23.31
CA GLY A 103 -9.94 -10.45 22.65
C GLY A 103 -10.23 -11.93 22.95
N GLU A 104 -11.32 -12.44 22.38
CA GLU A 104 -11.64 -13.87 22.41
C GLU A 104 -10.65 -14.69 21.57
N SER A 105 -10.05 -14.06 20.55
CA SER A 105 -9.01 -14.62 19.69
C SER A 105 -7.70 -14.94 20.41
N GLY A 106 -7.44 -14.32 21.57
CA GLY A 106 -6.21 -14.48 22.31
C GLY A 106 -4.96 -13.97 21.55
N THR A 107 -5.12 -12.99 20.67
CA THR A 107 -4.02 -12.43 19.89
C THR A 107 -3.05 -11.64 20.77
N TRP A 108 -1.75 -11.88 20.60
CA TRP A 108 -0.71 -11.21 21.37
C TRP A 108 -0.42 -9.81 20.86
N PHE A 109 -0.39 -8.86 21.79
CA PHE A 109 0.07 -7.47 21.54
C PHE A 109 1.03 -7.01 22.62
N SER A 110 1.99 -6.19 22.20
CA SER A 110 2.85 -5.43 23.11
C SER A 110 2.07 -4.30 23.79
N GLU A 111 2.46 -3.95 25.01
CA GLU A 111 1.94 -2.77 25.74
C GLU A 111 2.08 -1.45 24.98
N LEU A 112 2.85 -1.43 23.90
CA LEU A 112 3.01 -0.27 23.01
C LEU A 112 1.82 -0.04 22.07
N MET A 113 0.91 -1.01 21.93
CA MET A 113 -0.20 -0.98 20.99
C MET A 113 -1.56 -1.22 21.68
N PRO A 114 -1.90 -0.47 22.77
CA PRO A 114 -3.08 -0.74 23.58
C PRO A 114 -4.40 -0.56 22.82
N HIS A 115 -4.49 0.41 21.89
CA HIS A 115 -5.73 0.66 21.16
C HIS A 115 -6.00 -0.39 20.08
N LEU A 116 -4.99 -0.83 19.33
CA LEU A 116 -5.13 -1.94 18.38
C LEU A 116 -5.40 -3.26 19.10
N ALA A 117 -4.82 -3.46 20.27
CA ALA A 117 -5.08 -4.63 21.11
C ALA A 117 -6.57 -4.77 21.49
N GLU A 118 -7.28 -3.65 21.75
CA GLU A 118 -8.73 -3.64 21.99
C GLU A 118 -9.55 -4.08 20.77
N ARG A 119 -8.95 -4.11 19.56
CA ARG A 119 -9.58 -4.53 18.31
C ARG A 119 -9.15 -5.94 17.89
N ALA A 120 -8.48 -6.71 18.76
CA ALA A 120 -7.89 -8.01 18.44
C ALA A 120 -8.84 -8.94 17.65
N ASP A 121 -10.12 -8.95 18.01
CA ASP A 121 -11.12 -9.81 17.38
C ASP A 121 -11.60 -9.31 16.00
N ASP A 122 -11.28 -8.08 15.62
CA ASP A 122 -11.54 -7.53 14.30
C ASP A 122 -10.33 -7.69 13.35
N LEU A 123 -9.18 -8.13 13.86
CA LEU A 123 -7.91 -8.16 13.15
C LEU A 123 -7.51 -9.56 12.71
N THR A 124 -6.82 -9.64 11.59
CA THR A 124 -6.01 -10.80 11.19
C THR A 124 -4.55 -10.42 11.34
N VAL A 125 -3.81 -11.08 12.21
CA VAL A 125 -2.37 -10.84 12.42
C VAL A 125 -1.58 -11.96 11.75
N VAL A 126 -0.76 -11.62 10.74
CA VAL A 126 0.15 -12.56 10.08
C VAL A 126 1.56 -12.33 10.63
N ARG A 127 2.17 -13.36 11.25
CA ARG A 127 3.50 -13.29 11.85
C ARG A 127 4.61 -13.80 10.95
N SER A 128 4.25 -14.53 9.91
CA SER A 128 5.16 -15.30 9.07
C SER A 128 5.46 -14.63 7.72
N MET A 129 5.45 -13.30 7.69
CA MET A 129 5.76 -12.55 6.47
C MET A 129 7.23 -12.66 6.09
N GLN A 130 7.49 -12.74 4.79
CA GLN A 130 8.83 -12.72 4.19
C GLN A 130 8.88 -11.82 2.96
N THR A 131 10.07 -11.28 2.69
CA THR A 131 10.36 -10.47 1.49
C THR A 131 11.75 -10.81 0.95
N ASP A 132 12.05 -10.39 -0.27
CA ASP A 132 13.36 -10.63 -0.89
C ASP A 132 14.39 -9.55 -0.55
N GLU A 133 13.94 -8.40 -0.08
CA GLU A 133 14.76 -7.21 0.07
C GLU A 133 14.91 -6.79 1.54
N PHE A 134 16.10 -6.33 1.92
CA PHE A 134 16.43 -5.87 3.28
C PHE A 134 16.95 -4.42 3.35
N ASN A 135 17.04 -3.71 2.21
CA ASN A 135 17.37 -2.29 2.15
C ASN A 135 16.11 -1.47 1.86
N HIS A 136 15.94 -0.31 2.52
CA HIS A 136 14.74 0.50 2.42
C HIS A 136 14.31 0.80 1.00
N GLY A 137 15.21 1.32 0.13
CA GLY A 137 14.84 1.67 -1.23
C GLY A 137 14.29 0.49 -2.04
N ALA A 138 14.96 -0.66 -1.97
CA ALA A 138 14.54 -1.89 -2.64
C ALA A 138 13.33 -2.53 -1.94
N GLY A 139 13.30 -2.56 -0.60
CA GLY A 139 12.19 -3.10 0.19
C GLY A 139 10.89 -2.32 0.00
N GLU A 140 10.95 -0.97 0.03
CA GLU A 140 9.81 -0.12 -0.30
C GLU A 140 9.28 -0.37 -1.72
N LEU A 141 10.19 -0.52 -2.70
CA LEU A 141 9.79 -0.90 -4.05
C LEU A 141 9.13 -2.27 -4.05
N PHE A 142 9.72 -3.25 -3.35
CA PHE A 142 9.25 -4.62 -3.35
C PHE A 142 7.84 -4.75 -2.75
N ILE A 143 7.60 -4.13 -1.59
CA ILE A 143 6.26 -4.17 -0.96
C ILE A 143 5.19 -3.47 -1.80
N HIS A 144 5.57 -2.47 -2.61
CA HIS A 144 4.62 -1.76 -3.46
C HIS A 144 4.50 -2.32 -4.88
N THR A 145 5.53 -2.96 -5.44
CA THR A 145 5.55 -3.36 -6.86
C THR A 145 5.76 -4.86 -7.09
N GLY A 146 6.07 -5.63 -6.04
CA GLY A 146 6.52 -7.01 -6.16
C GLY A 146 7.90 -7.13 -6.82
N PHE A 147 8.70 -6.05 -6.84
CA PHE A 147 10.02 -6.06 -7.49
C PHE A 147 10.94 -4.99 -6.88
N GLY A 148 12.14 -5.39 -6.43
CA GLY A 148 13.08 -4.52 -5.73
C GLY A 148 13.82 -3.48 -6.57
N ARG A 149 13.42 -3.27 -7.83
CA ARG A 149 14.04 -2.32 -8.75
C ARG A 149 13.02 -1.39 -9.39
N LEU A 150 13.47 -0.26 -9.89
CA LEU A 150 12.65 0.74 -10.57
C LEU A 150 12.00 0.20 -11.86
N GLY A 151 10.90 0.82 -12.28
CA GLY A 151 10.25 0.61 -13.57
C GLY A 151 9.00 -0.25 -13.55
N ARG A 152 8.66 -0.92 -12.42
CA ARG A 152 7.43 -1.69 -12.29
C ARG A 152 6.27 -0.84 -11.74
N PRO A 153 5.03 -1.10 -12.18
CA PRO A 153 3.85 -0.47 -11.62
C PRO A 153 3.62 -0.88 -10.18
N THR A 154 3.12 0.04 -9.38
CA THR A 154 2.78 -0.22 -7.98
C THR A 154 1.45 -0.96 -7.83
N PHE A 155 1.22 -1.54 -6.67
CA PHE A 155 -0.01 -2.24 -6.33
C PHE A 155 -1.24 -1.35 -6.56
N GLY A 156 -1.24 -0.09 -6.09
CA GLY A 156 -2.32 0.85 -6.35
C GLY A 156 -2.52 1.14 -7.84
N SER A 157 -1.44 1.17 -8.62
CA SER A 157 -1.51 1.33 -10.09
C SER A 157 -2.13 0.11 -10.77
N TRP A 158 -1.81 -1.10 -10.32
CA TRP A 158 -2.45 -2.33 -10.82
C TRP A 158 -3.94 -2.40 -10.45
N VAL A 159 -4.31 -1.97 -9.24
CA VAL A 159 -5.73 -1.86 -8.82
C VAL A 159 -6.47 -0.83 -9.68
N SER A 160 -5.85 0.33 -9.93
CA SER A 160 -6.41 1.35 -10.82
C SER A 160 -6.58 0.84 -12.25
N TYR A 161 -5.59 0.12 -12.79
CA TYR A 161 -5.64 -0.46 -14.12
C TYR A 161 -6.72 -1.55 -14.24
N GLY A 162 -6.79 -2.46 -13.26
CA GLY A 162 -7.73 -3.59 -13.31
C GLY A 162 -9.17 -3.22 -13.04
N LEU A 163 -9.43 -2.29 -12.13
CA LEU A 163 -10.78 -2.02 -11.61
C LEU A 163 -11.33 -0.63 -11.95
N GLY A 164 -10.48 0.30 -12.43
CA GLY A 164 -10.90 1.67 -12.67
C GLY A 164 -11.38 2.40 -11.41
N SER A 165 -12.14 3.48 -11.58
CA SER A 165 -12.65 4.31 -10.50
C SER A 165 -14.07 3.95 -10.07
N LEU A 166 -14.37 4.12 -8.78
CA LEU A 166 -15.74 4.17 -8.25
C LEU A 166 -16.20 5.63 -8.03
N SER A 167 -15.29 6.59 -8.17
CA SER A 167 -15.56 8.00 -8.01
C SER A 167 -15.47 8.73 -9.33
N ASP A 168 -16.43 9.63 -9.60
CA ASP A 168 -16.39 10.49 -10.77
C ASP A 168 -15.48 11.72 -10.58
N SER A 169 -15.11 12.04 -9.34
CA SER A 169 -14.46 13.30 -8.98
C SER A 169 -13.14 13.15 -8.22
N LEU A 170 -12.78 11.95 -7.78
CA LEU A 170 -11.55 11.68 -7.05
C LEU A 170 -10.67 10.67 -7.81
N PRO A 171 -9.34 10.74 -7.65
CA PRO A 171 -8.43 9.75 -8.21
C PRO A 171 -8.71 8.35 -7.67
N THR A 172 -8.50 7.33 -8.48
CA THR A 172 -8.62 5.92 -8.07
C THR A 172 -7.59 5.54 -7.02
N PHE A 173 -6.39 6.12 -7.12
CA PHE A 173 -5.25 5.86 -6.24
C PHE A 173 -4.71 7.17 -5.64
N VAL A 174 -4.79 7.30 -4.32
CA VAL A 174 -4.32 8.46 -3.56
C VAL A 174 -3.20 8.05 -2.61
N VAL A 175 -2.22 8.93 -2.45
CA VAL A 175 -1.06 8.73 -1.56
C VAL A 175 -0.93 9.90 -0.60
N MET A 176 -0.74 9.59 0.68
CA MET A 176 -0.39 10.55 1.73
C MET A 176 0.89 10.08 2.44
N ALA A 177 1.76 10.99 2.82
CA ALA A 177 3.02 10.65 3.46
C ALA A 177 3.44 11.69 4.48
N SER A 178 3.91 11.24 5.65
CA SER A 178 4.41 12.08 6.72
C SER A 178 5.80 12.69 6.45
N GLY A 179 6.42 12.32 5.31
CA GLY A 179 7.74 12.81 4.90
C GLY A 179 8.28 12.08 3.67
N PRO A 180 9.55 12.28 3.32
CA PRO A 180 10.19 11.58 2.22
C PRO A 180 10.39 10.09 2.57
N ASN A 181 10.42 9.25 1.53
CA ASN A 181 10.70 7.82 1.57
C ASN A 181 11.91 7.50 0.68
N ALA A 182 12.53 6.33 0.85
CA ALA A 182 13.77 5.97 0.17
C ALA A 182 13.58 5.72 -1.34
N SER A 183 12.45 5.14 -1.74
CA SER A 183 12.12 4.87 -3.15
C SER A 183 11.53 6.07 -3.91
N GLY A 184 11.30 7.19 -3.22
CA GLY A 184 10.76 8.41 -3.81
C GLY A 184 9.38 8.19 -4.45
N LYS A 185 9.14 8.85 -5.58
CA LYS A 185 7.87 8.75 -6.32
C LYS A 185 7.59 7.35 -6.89
N SER A 186 8.61 6.48 -6.97
CA SER A 186 8.44 5.12 -7.49
C SER A 186 7.57 4.25 -6.60
N ALA A 187 7.38 4.60 -5.30
CA ALA A 187 6.47 3.91 -4.39
C ALA A 187 4.97 4.10 -4.74
N TRP A 188 4.63 4.98 -5.69
CA TRP A 188 3.26 5.18 -6.19
C TRP A 188 3.20 5.44 -7.69
N GLY A 189 4.28 5.10 -8.41
CA GLY A 189 4.39 5.29 -9.85
C GLY A 189 3.62 4.24 -10.63
N SER A 190 3.20 4.60 -11.85
CA SER A 190 2.57 3.68 -12.79
C SER A 190 3.56 2.72 -13.49
N GLY A 191 4.87 2.93 -13.35
CA GLY A 191 5.87 2.13 -14.05
C GLY A 191 5.64 2.15 -15.56
N PHE A 192 5.48 0.97 -16.16
CA PHE A 192 5.17 0.82 -17.58
C PHE A 192 3.66 0.87 -17.91
N LEU A 193 2.78 0.94 -16.91
CA LEU A 193 1.35 1.22 -17.15
C LEU A 193 1.17 2.68 -17.56
N PRO A 194 0.09 3.02 -18.28
CA PRO A 194 -0.24 4.41 -18.59
C PRO A 194 -0.24 5.30 -17.36
N GLY A 195 0.26 6.52 -17.48
CA GLY A 195 0.44 7.47 -16.38
C GLY A 195 -0.84 7.84 -15.64
N VAL A 196 -2.02 7.59 -16.23
CA VAL A 196 -3.34 7.79 -15.59
C VAL A 196 -3.54 6.91 -14.36
N HIS A 197 -2.82 5.79 -14.26
CA HIS A 197 -2.91 4.83 -13.16
C HIS A 197 -1.95 5.13 -11.99
N GLN A 198 -1.09 6.15 -12.10
CA GLN A 198 -0.19 6.49 -11.00
C GLN A 198 -0.95 7.10 -9.81
N GLY A 199 -0.39 6.95 -8.60
CA GLY A 199 -0.94 7.56 -7.40
C GLY A 199 -0.83 9.08 -7.41
N VAL A 200 -1.90 9.74 -6.99
CA VAL A 200 -1.94 11.18 -6.80
C VAL A 200 -1.59 11.51 -5.36
N LYS A 201 -0.49 12.23 -5.16
CA LYS A 201 -0.05 12.60 -3.82
C LYS A 201 -0.87 13.76 -3.27
N PHE A 202 -1.60 13.50 -2.18
CA PHE A 202 -2.32 14.50 -1.40
C PHE A 202 -1.43 15.04 -0.28
N ARG A 203 -1.61 16.29 0.04
CA ARG A 203 -0.93 17.00 1.11
C ARG A 203 -1.96 17.53 2.08
N SER A 204 -1.51 17.79 3.30
CA SER A 204 -2.32 18.51 4.29
C SER A 204 -2.45 19.98 3.93
N GLY A 205 -3.53 20.62 4.39
CA GLY A 205 -3.81 22.03 4.16
C GLY A 205 -4.84 22.28 3.06
N GLU A 206 -5.08 23.52 2.75
CA GLU A 206 -6.14 23.98 1.84
C GLU A 206 -5.94 23.53 0.38
N GLU A 207 -4.69 23.33 -0.03
CA GLU A 207 -4.35 22.81 -1.35
C GLU A 207 -3.90 21.34 -1.28
N PRO A 208 -4.82 20.38 -1.39
CA PRO A 208 -4.50 18.95 -1.28
C PRO A 208 -3.56 18.46 -2.39
N VAL A 209 -3.60 19.09 -3.55
CA VAL A 209 -2.74 18.79 -4.69
C VAL A 209 -2.13 20.09 -5.20
N HIS A 210 -0.84 20.06 -5.57
CA HIS A 210 -0.18 21.24 -6.14
C HIS A 210 -0.89 21.77 -7.38
N TYR A 211 -1.01 23.09 -7.48
CA TYR A 211 -1.63 23.78 -8.61
C TYR A 211 -3.09 23.40 -8.85
N LEU A 212 -3.79 23.01 -7.79
CA LEU A 212 -5.21 22.69 -7.89
C LEU A 212 -6.05 23.96 -8.06
N ALA A 213 -5.68 25.05 -7.40
CA ALA A 213 -6.39 26.32 -7.51
C ALA A 213 -6.22 26.95 -8.90
N ASN A 214 -7.26 27.66 -9.34
CA ASN A 214 -7.18 28.43 -10.59
C ASN A 214 -6.20 29.60 -10.43
N PRO A 215 -5.46 29.95 -11.47
CA PRO A 215 -4.70 31.19 -11.49
C PRO A 215 -5.61 32.41 -11.23
N GLU A 216 -5.05 33.46 -10.65
CA GLU A 216 -5.78 34.70 -10.39
C GLU A 216 -6.46 35.24 -11.68
N GLY A 217 -7.72 35.63 -11.59
CA GLY A 217 -8.53 36.10 -12.72
C GLY A 217 -9.10 35.02 -13.64
N VAL A 218 -8.86 33.71 -13.34
CA VAL A 218 -9.46 32.59 -14.07
C VAL A 218 -10.57 31.94 -13.22
N ASN A 219 -11.82 32.19 -13.65
CA ASN A 219 -12.96 31.49 -13.05
C ASN A 219 -13.12 30.06 -13.61
N ARG A 220 -14.02 29.28 -13.01
CA ARG A 220 -14.26 27.89 -13.37
C ARG A 220 -14.71 27.68 -14.81
N ASP A 221 -15.56 28.59 -15.33
CA ASP A 221 -16.08 28.49 -16.71
C ASP A 221 -14.97 28.73 -17.74
N ARG A 222 -14.12 29.73 -17.49
CA ARG A 222 -12.95 29.99 -18.34
C ARG A 222 -11.94 28.83 -18.30
N GLN A 223 -11.72 28.26 -17.14
CA GLN A 223 -10.86 27.10 -17.04
C GLN A 223 -11.44 25.89 -17.78
N ARG A 224 -12.76 25.64 -17.69
CA ARG A 224 -13.45 24.59 -18.46
C ARG A 224 -13.20 24.78 -19.95
N GLN A 225 -13.38 25.99 -20.46
CA GLN A 225 -13.12 26.34 -21.88
C GLN A 225 -11.67 26.05 -22.28
N VAL A 226 -10.69 26.35 -21.41
CA VAL A 226 -9.28 26.07 -21.67
C VAL A 226 -9.05 24.55 -21.73
N ILE A 227 -9.61 23.79 -20.78
CA ILE A 227 -9.48 22.32 -20.75
C ILE A 227 -10.14 21.68 -21.96
N ASP A 228 -11.32 22.16 -22.38
CA ASP A 228 -12.01 21.67 -23.56
C ASP A 228 -11.19 21.97 -24.83
N GLY A 229 -10.61 23.14 -24.92
CA GLY A 229 -9.71 23.51 -26.03
C GLY A 229 -8.45 22.64 -26.09
N VAL A 230 -7.77 22.47 -24.95
CA VAL A 230 -6.58 21.59 -24.84
C VAL A 230 -6.93 20.15 -25.15
N SER A 231 -8.07 19.66 -24.65
CA SER A 231 -8.54 18.30 -24.91
C SER A 231 -8.90 18.10 -26.40
N ALA A 232 -9.46 19.11 -27.06
CA ALA A 232 -9.73 19.07 -28.50
C ALA A 232 -8.41 19.01 -29.32
N LEU A 233 -7.43 19.85 -28.98
CA LEU A 233 -6.10 19.82 -29.62
C LEU A 233 -5.39 18.48 -29.39
N ASN A 234 -5.45 17.95 -28.18
CA ASN A 234 -4.86 16.64 -27.85
C ASN A 234 -5.55 15.50 -28.61
N ARG A 235 -6.89 15.55 -28.82
CA ARG A 235 -7.58 14.55 -29.66
C ARG A 235 -7.09 14.57 -31.10
N LEU A 236 -6.91 15.77 -31.69
CA LEU A 236 -6.34 15.90 -33.04
C LEU A 236 -4.89 15.40 -33.11
N ALA A 237 -4.09 15.67 -32.05
CA ALA A 237 -2.74 15.16 -31.95
C ALA A 237 -2.71 13.62 -31.84
N ARG A 238 -3.63 13.02 -31.07
CA ARG A 238 -3.78 11.56 -30.94
C ARG A 238 -4.10 10.89 -32.27
N GLU A 239 -5.02 11.46 -33.06
CA GLU A 239 -5.36 10.96 -34.39
C GLU A 239 -4.16 11.00 -35.35
N ARG A 240 -3.23 11.92 -35.14
CA ARG A 240 -2.05 12.12 -35.98
C ARG A 240 -0.83 11.32 -35.56
N TYR A 241 -0.61 11.15 -34.25
CA TYR A 241 0.64 10.64 -33.70
C TYR A 241 0.49 9.27 -33.02
N GLU A 242 -0.74 8.79 -32.75
CA GLU A 242 -1.05 7.53 -32.07
C GLU A 242 -0.29 7.33 -30.73
N ASP A 243 0.06 8.45 -30.05
CA ASP A 243 0.79 8.40 -28.79
C ASP A 243 -0.18 8.21 -27.61
N PRO A 244 -0.11 7.09 -26.86
CA PRO A 244 -1.00 6.80 -25.73
C PRO A 244 -0.87 7.81 -24.57
N GLU A 245 0.27 8.51 -24.43
CA GLU A 245 0.45 9.56 -23.42
C GLU A 245 -0.45 10.77 -23.65
N ILE A 246 -0.93 11.00 -24.88
CA ILE A 246 -1.89 12.07 -25.16
C ILE A 246 -3.23 11.79 -24.46
N ALA A 247 -3.71 10.54 -24.48
CA ALA A 247 -4.92 10.12 -23.77
C ALA A 247 -4.75 10.27 -22.26
N THR A 248 -3.59 9.90 -21.72
CA THR A 248 -3.22 10.10 -20.31
C THR A 248 -3.31 11.57 -19.91
N ARG A 249 -2.78 12.50 -20.73
CA ARG A 249 -2.84 13.95 -20.45
C ARG A 249 -4.26 14.48 -20.43
N ILE A 250 -5.11 14.07 -21.38
CA ILE A 250 -6.52 14.44 -21.40
C ILE A 250 -7.19 14.01 -20.08
N ALA A 251 -7.03 12.74 -19.70
CA ALA A 251 -7.62 12.20 -18.48
C ALA A 251 -7.11 12.92 -17.21
N GLN A 252 -5.82 13.29 -17.17
CA GLN A 252 -5.24 14.05 -16.06
C GLN A 252 -5.82 15.46 -15.94
N TYR A 253 -6.01 16.18 -17.04
CA TYR A 253 -6.65 17.51 -17.02
C TYR A 253 -8.11 17.45 -16.57
N GLU A 254 -8.87 16.46 -17.04
CA GLU A 254 -10.25 16.24 -16.62
C GLU A 254 -10.32 15.89 -15.12
N MET A 255 -9.44 15.01 -14.64
CA MET A 255 -9.37 14.64 -13.22
C MET A 255 -9.01 15.86 -12.36
N ALA A 256 -8.01 16.65 -12.75
CA ALA A 256 -7.63 17.86 -12.02
C ALA A 256 -8.79 18.86 -11.92
N PHE A 257 -9.55 19.06 -13.01
CA PHE A 257 -10.72 19.94 -13.02
C PHE A 257 -11.84 19.45 -12.07
N ARG A 258 -12.12 18.15 -12.07
CA ARG A 258 -13.12 17.56 -11.16
C ARG A 258 -12.67 17.66 -9.70
N LEU A 259 -11.39 17.39 -9.45
CA LEU A 259 -10.80 17.46 -8.12
C LEU A 259 -10.83 18.88 -7.52
N GLN A 260 -10.76 19.93 -8.34
CA GLN A 260 -10.92 21.31 -7.87
C GLN A 260 -12.26 21.56 -7.18
N ALA A 261 -13.31 20.87 -7.61
CA ALA A 261 -14.64 21.02 -7.03
C ALA A 261 -14.82 20.19 -5.75
N SER A 262 -14.30 18.97 -5.73
CA SER A 262 -14.51 17.98 -4.65
C SER A 262 -13.38 17.95 -3.60
N GLY A 263 -12.18 18.38 -4.00
CA GLY A 263 -10.99 18.35 -3.14
C GLY A 263 -11.13 19.20 -1.86
N PRO A 264 -11.56 20.46 -1.94
CA PRO A 264 -11.72 21.29 -0.74
C PRO A 264 -12.68 20.68 0.28
N GLU A 265 -13.85 20.21 -0.13
CA GLU A 265 -14.82 19.56 0.77
C GLU A 265 -14.24 18.29 1.41
N LEU A 266 -13.53 17.47 0.65
CA LEU A 266 -12.87 16.27 1.16
C LEU A 266 -11.89 16.62 2.29
N MET A 267 -11.14 17.71 2.13
CA MET A 267 -10.07 18.13 3.06
C MET A 267 -10.58 18.87 4.30
N GLN A 268 -11.85 19.31 4.32
CA GLN A 268 -12.46 19.99 5.45
C GLN A 268 -12.76 19.02 6.59
N VAL A 269 -11.70 18.50 7.24
CA VAL A 269 -11.84 17.57 8.38
C VAL A 269 -12.47 18.23 9.60
N GLU A 270 -12.43 19.56 9.71
CA GLU A 270 -13.13 20.38 10.71
C GLU A 270 -14.65 20.25 10.64
N SER A 271 -15.20 19.78 9.54
CA SER A 271 -16.62 19.46 9.41
C SER A 271 -17.03 18.16 10.12
N GLU A 272 -16.07 17.35 10.55
CA GLU A 272 -16.34 16.13 11.30
C GLU A 272 -16.80 16.45 12.73
N PRO A 273 -17.70 15.66 13.31
CA PRO A 273 -18.10 15.79 14.70
C PRO A 273 -16.89 15.68 15.63
N GLN A 274 -16.89 16.46 16.74
CA GLN A 274 -15.77 16.50 17.67
C GLN A 274 -15.37 15.13 18.21
N HIS A 275 -16.36 14.26 18.51
CA HIS A 275 -16.07 12.91 18.99
C HIS A 275 -15.29 12.05 17.98
N VAL A 276 -15.48 12.28 16.66
CA VAL A 276 -14.71 11.61 15.59
C VAL A 276 -13.28 12.15 15.61
N LEU A 277 -13.09 13.47 15.62
CA LEU A 277 -11.77 14.10 15.73
C LEU A 277 -11.01 13.58 16.96
N ASP A 278 -11.71 13.51 18.08
CA ASP A 278 -11.15 13.03 19.35
C ASP A 278 -10.79 11.53 19.25
N ALA A 279 -11.63 10.68 18.63
CA ALA A 279 -11.33 9.25 18.46
C ALA A 279 -10.01 9.02 17.73
N TYR A 280 -9.82 9.70 16.60
CA TYR A 280 -8.55 9.63 15.85
C TYR A 280 -7.39 10.35 16.54
N GLY A 281 -7.67 11.35 17.39
CA GLY A 281 -6.69 12.31 17.87
C GLY A 281 -6.23 13.28 16.76
N ALA A 282 -7.09 13.49 15.76
CA ALA A 282 -6.83 14.34 14.62
C ALA A 282 -7.11 15.81 14.95
N LYS A 283 -6.31 16.69 14.37
CA LYS A 283 -6.53 18.15 14.42
C LYS A 283 -6.60 18.68 13.01
N PRO A 284 -7.57 19.56 12.69
CA PRO A 284 -7.69 20.15 11.38
C PRO A 284 -6.36 20.77 10.90
N GLY A 285 -5.94 20.43 9.69
CA GLY A 285 -4.76 21.02 9.05
C GLY A 285 -3.39 20.60 9.58
N ASP A 286 -3.29 19.73 10.61
CA ASP A 286 -2.02 19.38 11.26
C ASP A 286 -1.12 18.44 10.44
N GLY A 287 -1.66 17.80 9.40
CA GLY A 287 -0.92 16.85 8.56
C GLY A 287 -0.42 15.61 9.27
N SER A 288 -0.93 15.34 10.46
CA SER A 288 -0.57 14.17 11.26
C SER A 288 -1.03 12.86 10.62
N TYR A 289 -0.46 11.75 11.07
CA TYR A 289 -0.94 10.43 10.69
C TYR A 289 -2.43 10.22 11.06
N ALA A 290 -2.86 10.81 12.17
CA ALA A 290 -4.26 10.80 12.59
C ALA A 290 -5.18 11.46 11.56
N SER A 291 -4.80 12.64 11.07
CA SER A 291 -5.53 13.33 10.01
C SER A 291 -5.49 12.57 8.68
N MET A 292 -4.38 11.89 8.35
CA MET A 292 -4.30 11.03 7.17
C MET A 292 -5.22 9.83 7.27
N CYS A 293 -5.33 9.17 8.43
CA CYS A 293 -6.27 8.06 8.67
C CYS A 293 -7.74 8.52 8.52
N LEU A 294 -8.09 9.67 9.10
CA LEU A 294 -9.42 10.26 8.94
C LEU A 294 -9.73 10.60 7.49
N LEU A 295 -8.78 11.20 6.77
CA LEU A 295 -8.93 11.48 5.33
C LEU A 295 -9.07 10.19 4.51
N ALA A 296 -8.36 9.11 4.86
CA ALA A 296 -8.48 7.82 4.17
C ALA A 296 -9.91 7.27 4.28
N ARG A 297 -10.54 7.33 5.46
CA ARG A 297 -11.94 6.97 5.63
C ARG A 297 -12.86 7.82 4.75
N ARG A 298 -12.68 9.16 4.74
CA ARG A 298 -13.46 10.08 3.89
C ARG A 298 -13.28 9.81 2.40
N MET A 299 -12.07 9.40 1.98
CA MET A 299 -11.78 9.02 0.60
C MET A 299 -12.49 7.74 0.20
N VAL A 300 -12.49 6.73 1.06
CA VAL A 300 -13.19 5.46 0.82
C VAL A 300 -14.71 5.69 0.70
N GLU A 301 -15.31 6.49 1.58
CA GLU A 301 -16.72 6.89 1.49
C GLU A 301 -17.10 7.53 0.14
N ARG A 302 -16.13 8.16 -0.53
CA ARG A 302 -16.30 8.83 -1.83
C ARG A 302 -15.79 8.02 -3.01
N GLY A 303 -15.50 6.74 -2.81
CA GLY A 303 -15.18 5.80 -3.88
C GLY A 303 -13.71 5.78 -4.32
N VAL A 304 -12.76 6.29 -3.52
CA VAL A 304 -11.33 6.07 -3.78
C VAL A 304 -11.01 4.59 -3.54
N ARG A 305 -10.48 3.90 -4.54
CA ARG A 305 -10.22 2.45 -4.43
C ARG A 305 -8.96 2.11 -3.66
N PHE A 306 -7.91 2.92 -3.78
CA PHE A 306 -6.64 2.65 -3.13
C PHE A 306 -6.12 3.91 -2.43
N VAL A 307 -6.01 3.85 -1.12
CA VAL A 307 -5.41 4.93 -0.31
C VAL A 307 -4.14 4.38 0.34
N GLN A 308 -3.01 4.98 0.01
CA GLN A 308 -1.70 4.62 0.58
C GLN A 308 -1.27 5.70 1.57
N ILE A 309 -1.03 5.31 2.81
CA ILE A 309 -0.47 6.19 3.85
C ILE A 309 0.93 5.70 4.21
N MET A 310 1.91 6.60 4.15
CA MET A 310 3.31 6.30 4.46
C MET A 310 3.74 7.05 5.72
N LEU A 311 3.93 6.32 6.83
CA LEU A 311 4.36 6.88 8.12
C LEU A 311 5.82 6.56 8.40
N ARG A 312 6.66 7.60 8.46
CA ARG A 312 8.08 7.49 8.82
C ARG A 312 8.30 7.28 10.31
N GLY A 313 9.51 6.81 10.64
CA GLY A 313 10.01 6.77 12.01
C GLY A 313 10.07 5.38 12.61
N TRP A 314 10.23 4.34 11.76
CA TRP A 314 10.33 2.94 12.20
C TRP A 314 11.73 2.34 12.04
N ASP A 315 12.69 3.13 11.51
CA ASP A 315 14.07 2.71 11.28
C ASP A 315 14.95 2.95 12.51
N HIS A 316 15.00 1.96 13.41
CA HIS A 316 15.66 2.08 14.72
C HIS A 316 16.90 1.18 14.82
N HIS A 317 18.01 1.59 14.20
CA HIS A 317 19.29 0.92 14.27
C HIS A 317 20.01 1.09 15.61
N THR A 318 19.64 2.13 16.36
CA THR A 318 20.17 2.45 17.68
C THR A 318 19.09 3.04 18.56
N GLY A 319 19.16 2.80 19.87
CA GLY A 319 18.26 3.41 20.83
C GLY A 319 16.78 3.08 20.59
N ILE A 320 16.48 1.89 20.07
CA ILE A 320 15.10 1.48 19.72
C ILE A 320 14.13 1.63 20.90
N TYR A 321 14.62 1.45 22.12
CA TYR A 321 13.81 1.50 23.34
C TYR A 321 13.72 2.87 24.00
N ARG A 322 14.37 3.88 23.42
CA ARG A 322 14.24 5.26 23.90
C ARG A 322 12.82 5.78 23.71
N PRO A 323 12.30 6.63 24.62
CA PRO A 323 10.92 7.15 24.55
C PRO A 323 10.55 7.84 23.23
N ASN A 324 11.53 8.37 22.49
CA ASN A 324 11.37 9.08 21.22
C ASN A 324 11.60 8.18 19.99
N ALA A 325 11.88 6.90 20.16
CA ALA A 325 12.06 5.90 19.11
C ALA A 325 10.79 5.03 18.93
N LEU A 326 10.89 3.70 19.05
CA LEU A 326 9.76 2.78 18.85
C LEU A 326 8.52 3.16 19.67
N PRO A 327 8.62 3.54 20.97
CA PRO A 327 7.44 3.97 21.73
C PRO A 327 6.73 5.20 21.14
N ARG A 328 7.49 6.15 20.58
CA ARG A 328 6.91 7.33 19.91
C ARG A 328 6.21 6.91 18.62
N SER A 329 6.83 6.03 17.82
CA SER A 329 6.24 5.55 16.56
C SER A 329 4.93 4.82 16.81
N CYS A 330 4.86 3.99 17.85
CA CYS A 330 3.63 3.32 18.27
C CYS A 330 2.56 4.32 18.73
N ARG A 331 2.89 5.30 19.57
CA ARG A 331 1.93 6.33 20.02
C ARG A 331 1.34 7.13 18.85
N LEU A 332 2.11 7.40 17.81
CA LEU A 332 1.61 8.12 16.63
C LEU A 332 0.67 7.26 15.78
N MET A 333 0.85 5.95 15.78
CA MET A 333 0.18 5.01 14.87
C MET A 333 -1.01 4.31 15.51
N ASP A 334 -0.90 3.85 16.75
CA ASP A 334 -1.81 2.90 17.40
C ASP A 334 -3.26 3.41 17.46
N ARG A 335 -3.48 4.55 18.14
CA ARG A 335 -4.81 5.14 18.29
C ARG A 335 -5.48 5.50 16.97
N PRO A 336 -4.81 6.20 16.02
CA PRO A 336 -5.44 6.55 14.74
C PRO A 336 -5.77 5.34 13.88
N THR A 337 -4.93 4.29 13.90
CA THR A 337 -5.20 3.04 13.15
C THR A 337 -6.39 2.29 13.75
N SER A 338 -6.46 2.19 15.08
CA SER A 338 -7.61 1.60 15.79
C SER A 338 -8.90 2.38 15.49
N ALA A 339 -8.84 3.72 15.56
CA ALA A 339 -9.99 4.58 15.26
C ALA A 339 -10.46 4.44 13.80
N LEU A 340 -9.54 4.31 12.84
CA LEU A 340 -9.86 4.07 11.44
C LEU A 340 -10.66 2.78 11.27
N ILE A 341 -10.23 1.68 11.88
CA ILE A 341 -10.88 0.38 11.79
C ILE A 341 -12.28 0.45 12.42
N ASP A 342 -12.38 1.08 13.59
CA ASP A 342 -13.65 1.25 14.31
C ASP A 342 -14.65 2.12 13.55
N ASP A 343 -14.21 3.27 13.00
CA ASP A 343 -15.05 4.19 12.21
C ASP A 343 -15.53 3.53 10.91
N LEU A 344 -14.67 2.78 10.22
CA LEU A 344 -15.06 1.98 9.06
C LEU A 344 -16.10 0.92 9.43
N LYS A 345 -15.94 0.24 10.57
CA LYS A 345 -16.89 -0.75 11.08
C LYS A 345 -18.24 -0.14 11.42
N GLN A 346 -18.24 0.96 12.17
CA GLN A 346 -19.47 1.67 12.56
C GLN A 346 -20.27 2.19 11.36
N ARG A 347 -19.58 2.55 10.27
CA ARG A 347 -20.22 3.01 9.02
C ARG A 347 -20.61 1.88 8.06
N GLY A 348 -20.34 0.62 8.41
CA GLY A 348 -20.58 -0.52 7.52
C GLY A 348 -19.65 -0.56 6.30
N LEU A 349 -18.50 0.12 6.37
CA LEU A 349 -17.52 0.18 5.28
C LEU A 349 -16.38 -0.84 5.44
N LEU A 350 -16.20 -1.39 6.65
CA LEU A 350 -15.09 -2.30 6.93
C LEU A 350 -15.20 -3.60 6.11
N ASP A 351 -16.42 -4.12 5.92
CA ASP A 351 -16.63 -5.36 5.16
C ASP A 351 -16.20 -5.23 3.69
N GLU A 352 -16.25 -4.02 3.13
CA GLU A 352 -15.87 -3.72 1.75
C GLU A 352 -14.49 -3.03 1.62
N THR A 353 -13.80 -2.79 2.73
CA THR A 353 -12.51 -2.11 2.79
C THR A 353 -11.46 -2.98 3.43
N LEU A 354 -10.44 -3.37 2.66
CA LEU A 354 -9.27 -4.06 3.18
C LEU A 354 -8.27 -3.04 3.74
N VAL A 355 -8.08 -3.02 5.05
CA VAL A 355 -7.01 -2.26 5.71
C VAL A 355 -5.80 -3.17 5.86
N ILE A 356 -4.63 -2.71 5.39
CA ILE A 356 -3.35 -3.42 5.48
C ILE A 356 -2.37 -2.54 6.25
N TRP A 357 -1.88 -2.98 7.40
CA TRP A 357 -0.81 -2.35 8.14
C TRP A 357 0.45 -3.20 8.10
N THR A 358 1.57 -2.67 7.61
CA THR A 358 2.85 -3.39 7.51
C THR A 358 4.01 -2.43 7.31
N GLY A 359 5.25 -2.93 7.44
CA GLY A 359 6.46 -2.30 6.91
C GLY A 359 6.95 -3.00 5.65
N GLU A 360 8.07 -2.54 5.11
CA GLU A 360 8.74 -3.14 3.96
C GLU A 360 9.48 -4.44 4.31
N PHE A 361 9.85 -4.61 5.59
CA PHE A 361 10.48 -5.78 6.21
C PHE A 361 10.37 -5.67 7.74
N GLY A 362 10.96 -6.62 8.47
CA GLY A 362 11.05 -6.64 9.93
C GLY A 362 12.41 -6.21 10.48
N ARG A 363 12.64 -6.59 11.74
CA ARG A 363 13.89 -6.31 12.45
C ARG A 363 14.50 -7.60 13.01
N THR A 364 15.85 -7.67 12.99
CA THR A 364 16.57 -8.82 13.55
C THR A 364 16.28 -8.99 15.04
N PRO A 365 16.17 -10.24 15.53
CA PRO A 365 16.11 -10.51 16.98
C PRO A 365 17.46 -10.33 17.69
N MET A 366 18.43 -9.72 17.00
CA MET A 366 19.79 -9.52 17.46
C MET A 366 20.09 -8.02 17.63
N VAL A 367 20.98 -7.70 18.55
CA VAL A 367 21.44 -6.33 18.75
C VAL A 367 22.30 -5.89 17.56
N GLN A 368 22.01 -4.73 17.03
CA GLN A 368 22.93 -4.05 16.13
C GLN A 368 23.97 -3.30 16.98
N ALA A 369 25.12 -3.93 17.18
CA ALA A 369 26.21 -3.37 17.99
C ALA A 369 27.05 -2.31 17.27
N ILE A 370 26.92 -2.22 15.93
CA ILE A 370 27.69 -1.29 15.08
C ILE A 370 26.71 -0.38 14.35
N SER A 371 26.88 0.93 14.52
CA SER A 371 26.24 1.92 13.66
C SER A 371 27.28 2.44 12.63
N PRO A 372 26.87 3.15 11.58
CA PRO A 372 27.80 3.86 10.71
C PRO A 372 28.74 4.82 11.45
N GLN A 373 28.41 5.21 12.69
CA GLN A 373 29.19 6.06 13.58
C GLN A 373 30.03 5.27 14.60
N GLY A 374 30.01 3.92 14.54
CA GLY A 374 30.76 3.05 15.45
C GLY A 374 29.88 2.29 16.45
N PHE A 375 30.49 1.68 17.46
CA PHE A 375 29.77 0.94 18.51
C PHE A 375 28.86 1.86 19.32
N THR A 376 27.64 1.42 19.57
CA THR A 376 26.69 2.12 20.45
C THR A 376 26.35 1.30 21.68
N GLN A 377 26.21 1.97 22.83
CA GLN A 377 25.71 1.34 24.04
C GLN A 377 24.18 1.23 24.05
N ASP A 378 23.51 1.96 23.15
CA ASP A 378 22.06 1.91 23.00
C ASP A 378 21.66 0.86 21.99
N PRO A 379 20.97 -0.21 22.39
CA PRO A 379 20.61 -1.27 21.49
C PRO A 379 19.64 -0.81 20.42
N GLY A 380 19.78 -1.37 19.24
CA GLY A 380 18.86 -1.27 18.12
C GLY A 380 18.87 -2.58 17.35
N ARG A 381 18.06 -2.66 16.31
CA ARG A 381 17.92 -3.86 15.48
C ARG A 381 18.20 -3.54 14.03
N ASP A 382 18.87 -4.46 13.33
CA ASP A 382 19.10 -4.38 11.90
C ASP A 382 17.84 -4.76 11.10
N HIS A 383 17.86 -4.48 9.81
CA HIS A 383 16.81 -4.90 8.86
C HIS A 383 16.74 -6.42 8.77
N HIS A 384 15.53 -6.94 8.65
CA HIS A 384 15.30 -8.38 8.56
C HIS A 384 14.22 -8.72 7.55
N LYS A 385 14.60 -9.43 6.48
CA LYS A 385 13.70 -9.79 5.37
C LYS A 385 12.98 -11.13 5.58
N ASP A 386 13.56 -12.02 6.40
CA ASP A 386 13.11 -13.40 6.54
C ASP A 386 11.99 -13.56 7.59
N GLY A 387 11.65 -12.52 8.34
CA GLY A 387 10.59 -12.57 9.35
C GLY A 387 10.05 -11.18 9.68
N PHE A 388 8.76 -10.93 9.43
CA PHE A 388 8.05 -9.75 9.91
C PHE A 388 6.55 -10.02 10.03
N SER A 389 5.83 -9.04 10.59
CA SER A 389 4.38 -9.18 10.81
C SER A 389 3.60 -8.13 10.03
N LEU A 390 2.37 -8.47 9.68
CA LEU A 390 1.38 -7.54 9.18
C LEU A 390 0.05 -7.72 9.91
N ILE A 391 -0.78 -6.67 9.85
CA ILE A 391 -2.17 -6.68 10.32
C ILE A 391 -3.08 -6.43 9.13
N LEU A 392 -4.14 -7.22 9.01
CA LEU A 392 -5.24 -7.01 8.08
C LEU A 392 -6.53 -6.78 8.88
N ALA A 393 -7.42 -5.96 8.33
CA ALA A 393 -8.77 -5.81 8.84
C ALA A 393 -9.78 -5.62 7.71
N GLY A 394 -10.95 -6.20 7.84
CA GLY A 394 -12.05 -6.04 6.88
C GLY A 394 -11.81 -6.63 5.49
N GLY A 395 -12.59 -6.19 4.52
CA GLY A 395 -12.48 -6.57 3.10
C GLY A 395 -12.57 -8.06 2.82
N GLY A 396 -13.21 -8.84 3.70
CA GLY A 396 -13.33 -10.30 3.57
C GLY A 396 -12.14 -11.09 4.14
N THR A 397 -11.27 -10.47 4.95
CA THR A 397 -10.29 -11.19 5.77
C THR A 397 -10.95 -11.80 6.99
N ARG A 398 -10.40 -12.90 7.50
CA ARG A 398 -10.93 -13.63 8.65
C ARG A 398 -10.60 -12.89 9.96
N PRO A 399 -11.58 -12.31 10.66
CA PRO A 399 -11.34 -11.56 11.88
C PRO A 399 -10.93 -12.49 13.03
N GLY A 400 -10.16 -11.96 14.00
CA GLY A 400 -9.69 -12.72 15.17
C GLY A 400 -8.68 -13.82 14.84
N LEU A 401 -7.98 -13.76 13.70
CA LEU A 401 -7.03 -14.78 13.30
C LEU A 401 -5.59 -14.34 13.55
N THR A 402 -4.81 -15.16 14.25
CA THR A 402 -3.35 -15.13 14.20
C THR A 402 -2.86 -16.23 13.27
N TYR A 403 -2.17 -15.88 12.17
CA TYR A 403 -1.73 -16.79 11.13
C TYR A 403 -0.20 -16.84 11.01
N GLY A 404 0.30 -18.04 10.87
CA GLY A 404 1.73 -18.32 10.78
C GLY A 404 2.47 -18.22 12.12
N VAL A 405 3.57 -18.93 12.19
CA VAL A 405 4.43 -18.98 13.37
C VAL A 405 5.88 -18.80 12.92
N THR A 406 6.62 -17.94 13.60
CA THR A 406 8.08 -17.84 13.44
C THR A 406 8.78 -18.79 14.41
N ASP A 407 10.06 -19.04 14.20
CA ASP A 407 10.87 -19.85 15.10
C ASP A 407 10.94 -19.27 16.53
N ASP A 408 11.57 -19.96 17.44
CA ASP A 408 11.67 -19.58 18.87
C ASP A 408 12.33 -18.21 19.10
N PHE A 409 13.02 -17.67 18.10
CA PHE A 409 13.73 -16.40 18.16
C PHE A 409 13.04 -15.29 17.32
N GLY A 410 12.03 -15.64 16.53
CA GLY A 410 11.37 -14.69 15.62
C GLY A 410 12.21 -14.34 14.40
N PHE A 411 13.08 -15.26 13.98
CA PHE A 411 14.04 -15.04 12.90
C PHE A 411 13.45 -15.40 11.54
N GLU A 412 12.81 -16.57 11.42
CA GLU A 412 12.18 -16.98 10.17
C GLU A 412 10.86 -17.73 10.42
N PRO A 413 9.95 -17.81 9.44
CA PRO A 413 8.75 -18.61 9.58
C PRO A 413 9.06 -20.07 9.79
N ALA A 414 8.50 -20.64 10.87
CA ALA A 414 8.48 -22.07 11.14
C ALA A 414 7.25 -22.75 10.52
N GLU A 415 6.12 -22.02 10.47
CA GLU A 415 4.87 -22.52 9.92
C GLU A 415 4.18 -21.45 9.07
N ASN A 416 3.55 -21.90 7.99
CA ASN A 416 2.70 -21.09 7.12
C ASN A 416 3.35 -19.78 6.65
N PRO A 417 4.52 -19.83 5.97
CA PRO A 417 5.17 -18.64 5.45
C PRO A 417 4.28 -17.92 4.44
N VAL A 418 4.28 -16.57 4.52
CA VAL A 418 3.57 -15.67 3.60
C VAL A 418 4.56 -14.72 2.98
N HIS A 419 4.74 -14.80 1.68
CA HIS A 419 5.59 -13.88 0.95
C HIS A 419 4.84 -12.60 0.54
N VAL A 420 5.53 -11.50 0.28
CA VAL A 420 4.91 -10.26 -0.22
C VAL A 420 4.09 -10.50 -1.49
N HIS A 421 4.53 -11.39 -2.38
CA HIS A 421 3.74 -11.77 -3.55
C HIS A 421 2.43 -12.49 -3.18
N ASP A 422 2.40 -13.24 -2.08
CA ASP A 422 1.19 -13.90 -1.58
C ASP A 422 0.20 -12.87 -1.00
N LEU A 423 0.72 -11.83 -0.31
CA LEU A 423 -0.09 -10.69 0.13
C LEU A 423 -0.75 -10.01 -1.08
N HIS A 424 0.02 -9.71 -2.13
CA HIS A 424 -0.50 -9.09 -3.34
C HIS A 424 -1.55 -9.98 -4.02
N ALA A 425 -1.29 -11.27 -4.16
CA ALA A 425 -2.23 -12.23 -4.76
C ALA A 425 -3.53 -12.32 -3.95
N THR A 426 -3.42 -12.37 -2.61
CA THR A 426 -4.56 -12.47 -1.70
C THR A 426 -5.40 -11.19 -1.72
N ALA A 427 -4.76 -10.02 -1.69
CA ALA A 427 -5.46 -8.75 -1.74
C ALA A 427 -6.15 -8.51 -3.10
N LEU A 428 -5.50 -8.87 -4.23
CA LEU A 428 -6.15 -8.85 -5.55
C LEU A 428 -7.34 -9.82 -5.61
N TYR A 429 -7.21 -11.00 -5.00
CA TYR A 429 -8.32 -11.96 -4.91
C TYR A 429 -9.51 -11.36 -4.15
N LEU A 430 -9.30 -10.71 -3.01
CA LEU A 430 -10.36 -10.03 -2.26
C LEU A 430 -11.04 -8.93 -3.09
N LEU A 431 -10.30 -8.25 -3.96
CA LEU A 431 -10.83 -7.28 -4.93
C LEU A 431 -11.54 -7.92 -6.14
N GLY A 432 -11.69 -9.25 -6.19
CA GLY A 432 -12.31 -9.96 -7.31
C GLY A 432 -11.41 -10.16 -8.51
N MET A 433 -10.09 -9.99 -8.36
CA MET A 433 -9.11 -10.09 -9.44
C MET A 433 -8.27 -11.37 -9.33
N ASP A 434 -8.23 -12.15 -10.39
CA ASP A 434 -7.24 -13.22 -10.55
C ASP A 434 -5.89 -12.59 -10.90
N HIS A 435 -4.95 -12.62 -9.95
CA HIS A 435 -3.62 -12.02 -10.11
C HIS A 435 -2.82 -12.61 -11.28
N THR A 436 -3.19 -13.80 -11.77
CA THR A 436 -2.53 -14.46 -12.91
C THR A 436 -3.08 -13.98 -14.25
N LYS A 437 -4.30 -13.44 -14.26
CA LYS A 437 -4.99 -12.92 -15.46
C LYS A 437 -4.92 -11.41 -15.58
N LEU A 438 -4.68 -10.69 -14.47
CA LEU A 438 -4.47 -9.26 -14.51
C LEU A 438 -3.06 -8.97 -15.04
N THR A 439 -2.95 -8.87 -16.36
CA THR A 439 -1.68 -8.68 -17.06
C THR A 439 -1.67 -7.43 -17.92
N PHE A 440 -0.47 -6.91 -18.17
CA PHE A 440 -0.21 -5.85 -19.13
C PHE A 440 0.95 -6.22 -20.04
N ARG A 441 0.73 -6.09 -21.36
CA ARG A 441 1.75 -6.40 -22.39
C ARG A 441 2.75 -5.26 -22.51
N HIS A 442 4.00 -5.52 -22.14
CA HIS A 442 5.07 -4.53 -22.27
C HIS A 442 6.33 -5.18 -22.82
N GLN A 443 6.95 -4.58 -23.84
CA GLN A 443 8.18 -5.08 -24.48
C GLN A 443 8.15 -6.58 -24.81
N GLY A 444 6.99 -7.07 -25.33
CA GLY A 444 6.85 -8.46 -25.76
C GLY A 444 6.51 -9.48 -24.66
N ARG A 445 6.46 -9.08 -23.37
CA ARG A 445 6.09 -9.92 -22.24
C ARG A 445 4.79 -9.45 -21.59
N ASP A 446 3.98 -10.38 -21.10
CA ASP A 446 2.83 -10.09 -20.24
C ASP A 446 3.30 -10.03 -18.79
N PHE A 447 3.23 -8.84 -18.21
CA PHE A 447 3.60 -8.57 -16.81
C PHE A 447 2.38 -8.59 -15.92
N ARG A 448 2.56 -8.94 -14.67
CA ARG A 448 1.58 -8.86 -13.59
C ARG A 448 2.25 -8.41 -12.28
N LEU A 449 1.48 -7.93 -11.30
CA LEU A 449 2.01 -7.47 -10.01
C LEU A 449 2.86 -8.53 -9.30
N THR A 450 2.42 -9.77 -9.33
CA THR A 450 3.08 -10.89 -8.65
C THR A 450 4.19 -11.55 -9.46
N ASP A 451 4.54 -11.01 -10.61
CA ASP A 451 5.46 -11.60 -11.60
C ASP A 451 5.11 -13.08 -11.88
N VAL A 452 6.03 -14.01 -11.61
CA VAL A 452 5.79 -15.46 -11.76
C VAL A 452 5.39 -16.14 -10.44
N HIS A 453 5.29 -15.38 -9.37
CA HIS A 453 5.09 -15.82 -7.99
C HIS A 453 3.66 -15.57 -7.51
N GLY A 454 3.46 -15.72 -6.20
CA GLY A 454 2.23 -15.43 -5.49
C GLY A 454 1.21 -16.56 -5.49
N ARG A 455 0.69 -16.81 -4.33
CA ARG A 455 -0.46 -17.70 -4.10
C ARG A 455 -1.49 -16.97 -3.25
N VAL A 456 -2.76 -17.22 -3.49
CA VAL A 456 -3.83 -16.76 -2.61
C VAL A 456 -3.79 -17.57 -1.32
N VAL A 457 -3.56 -16.90 -0.18
CA VAL A 457 -3.57 -17.54 1.14
C VAL A 457 -5.01 -17.64 1.61
N LYS A 458 -5.67 -18.76 1.26
CA LYS A 458 -7.10 -18.97 1.50
C LYS A 458 -7.48 -18.96 2.98
N ASP A 459 -6.58 -19.38 3.84
CA ASP A 459 -6.80 -19.44 5.29
C ASP A 459 -6.97 -18.06 5.94
N LEU A 460 -6.53 -17.00 5.25
CA LEU A 460 -6.76 -15.61 5.66
C LEU A 460 -8.16 -15.08 5.28
N LEU A 461 -8.94 -15.84 4.53
CA LEU A 461 -10.24 -15.41 3.99
C LEU A 461 -11.39 -15.85 4.90
N ALA A 462 -12.42 -14.96 5.01
CA ALA A 462 -13.67 -15.24 5.72
C ALA A 462 -14.70 -15.99 4.85
#